data_f08720cbb5b629d851cbed6b12a31476
#
_entry.id   f08720cbb5b629d851cbed6b12a31476
#
_cell.length_a   1.000
_cell.length_b   1.000
_cell.length_c   1.000
_cell.angle_alpha   90.00
_cell.angle_beta   90.00
_cell.angle_gamma   90.00
#
_symmetry.space_group_name_H-M   'P 1'
#
loop_
_entity.id
_entity.type
_entity.pdbx_description
1 polymer ?
#
loop_
_entity_poly.entity_id
_entity_poly.type
_entity_poly.pdbx_seq_one_letter_code
_entity_poly.pdbx_strand_id
1 'polypeptide(L)'
;MKCFYWSPFLTPIATPRAVINSAHSLQKFSKKNYCFIINFFGEFNIYKKELESNQIRTINFFGNFFVDHFPKYGKIKSRFSFILIFILSFFPLKNLIKREKPDFLIVQLITSLPMILLLFFKFKTKFVLRISGLPKLNIFRKILWKITLKKFYLVTCPTESTYN
;
A
#
# COMPACT_ATOMS: atom_id res chain seq x y z
N MET A 1 5.59 17.78 3.79
CA MET A 1 4.97 16.84 2.83
C MET A 1 4.40 15.68 3.59
N LYS A 2 3.13 15.32 3.35
CA LYS A 2 2.41 14.24 4.03
C LYS A 2 2.32 13.02 3.11
N CYS A 3 2.98 11.93 3.48
CA CYS A 3 3.06 10.71 2.67
C CYS A 3 2.38 9.54 3.36
N PHE A 4 1.49 8.86 2.65
CA PHE A 4 0.87 7.63 3.11
C PHE A 4 1.41 6.45 2.33
N TYR A 5 1.63 5.32 3.01
CA TYR A 5 2.05 4.06 2.42
C TYR A 5 0.92 3.05 2.51
N TRP A 6 0.51 2.52 1.35
CA TRP A 6 -0.43 1.44 1.21
C TRP A 6 0.30 0.17 0.78
N SER A 7 0.49 -0.76 1.69
CA SER A 7 1.18 -2.02 1.42
C SER A 7 0.70 -3.14 2.35
N PRO A 8 -0.59 -3.52 2.33
CA PRO A 8 -1.11 -4.57 3.19
C PRO A 8 -0.52 -5.93 2.81
N PHE A 9 -0.19 -6.74 3.81
CA PHE A 9 0.39 -8.07 3.64
C PHE A 9 -0.19 -9.08 4.63
N LEU A 10 -0.11 -10.36 4.30
CA LEU A 10 -0.58 -11.46 5.18
C LEU A 10 0.58 -12.14 5.91
N THR A 11 1.74 -12.21 5.27
CA THR A 11 2.95 -12.83 5.82
C THR A 11 4.11 -11.86 5.74
N PRO A 12 5.00 -11.82 6.76
CA PRO A 12 6.16 -10.96 6.76
C PRO A 12 7.17 -11.43 5.70
N ILE A 13 7.28 -10.65 4.63
CA ILE A 13 8.23 -10.83 3.53
C ILE A 13 9.14 -9.59 3.45
N ALA A 14 10.03 -9.53 2.47
CA ALA A 14 10.94 -8.39 2.28
C ALA A 14 10.23 -7.04 2.05
N THR A 15 9.03 -7.07 1.47
CA THR A 15 8.27 -5.87 1.10
C THR A 15 7.92 -4.94 2.28
N PRO A 16 7.40 -5.42 3.45
CA PRO A 16 7.15 -4.55 4.60
C PRO A 16 8.39 -3.81 5.08
N ARG A 17 9.54 -4.48 5.14
CA ARG A 17 10.81 -3.82 5.51
C ARG A 17 11.21 -2.75 4.50
N ALA A 18 11.03 -3.00 3.21
CA ALA A 18 11.28 -2.01 2.16
C ALA A 18 10.37 -0.79 2.30
N VAL A 19 9.13 -0.96 2.77
CA VAL A 19 8.19 0.14 3.08
C VAL A 19 8.71 0.96 4.26
N ILE A 20 9.07 0.30 5.37
CA ILE A 20 9.57 0.96 6.59
C ILE A 20 10.85 1.75 6.27
N ASN A 21 11.81 1.13 5.58
CA ASN A 21 13.06 1.79 5.19
C ASN A 21 12.80 2.99 4.27
N SER A 22 11.87 2.87 3.33
CA SER A 22 11.48 3.97 2.45
C SER A 22 10.85 5.13 3.23
N ALA A 23 9.95 4.84 4.16
CA ALA A 23 9.31 5.85 5.01
C ALA A 23 10.33 6.55 5.91
N HIS A 24 11.22 5.78 6.54
CA HIS A 24 12.30 6.31 7.37
C HIS A 24 13.25 7.21 6.57
N SER A 25 13.73 6.75 5.41
CA SER A 25 14.61 7.54 4.55
C SER A 25 13.97 8.85 4.11
N LEU A 26 12.68 8.81 3.74
CA LEU A 26 11.95 10.00 3.32
C LEU A 26 11.76 11.01 4.46
N GLN A 27 11.52 10.54 5.70
CA GLN A 27 11.46 11.41 6.88
C GLN A 27 12.82 12.00 7.21
N LYS A 28 13.89 11.18 7.13
CA LYS A 28 15.27 11.62 7.41
C LYS A 28 15.76 12.64 6.39
N PHE A 29 15.35 12.51 5.12
CA PHE A 29 15.71 13.43 4.04
C PHE A 29 15.23 14.86 4.31
N SER A 30 14.07 15.04 4.96
CA SER A 30 13.59 16.37 5.34
C SER A 30 12.71 16.28 6.59
N LYS A 31 13.02 17.10 7.61
CA LYS A 31 12.24 17.24 8.85
C LYS A 31 10.79 17.71 8.60
N LYS A 32 10.49 18.23 7.40
CA LYS A 32 9.14 18.64 6.99
C LYS A 32 8.30 17.49 6.40
N ASN A 33 8.87 16.29 6.28
CA ASN A 33 8.18 15.12 5.77
C ASN A 33 7.55 14.33 6.93
N TYR A 34 6.28 13.99 6.77
CA TYR A 34 5.52 13.16 7.69
C TYR A 34 5.05 11.91 6.96
N CYS A 35 5.59 10.76 7.35
CA CYS A 35 5.25 9.48 6.76
C CYS A 35 4.32 8.70 7.68
N PHE A 36 3.28 8.11 7.09
CA PHE A 36 2.31 7.28 7.77
C PHE A 36 2.18 5.96 7.03
N ILE A 37 2.26 4.86 7.75
CA ILE A 37 1.97 3.54 7.20
C ILE A 37 0.52 3.18 7.54
N ILE A 38 -0.26 2.85 6.52
CA ILE A 38 -1.62 2.35 6.71
C ILE A 38 -1.51 0.91 7.18
N ASN A 39 -1.75 0.71 8.47
CA ASN A 39 -1.75 -0.58 9.15
C ASN A 39 -3.20 -1.05 9.29
N PHE A 40 -3.77 -1.49 8.19
CA PHE A 40 -5.21 -1.61 8.06
C PHE A 40 -5.79 -2.66 9.02
N PHE A 41 -5.13 -3.81 9.13
CA PHE A 41 -5.58 -4.98 9.92
C PHE A 41 -4.64 -5.32 11.08
N GLY A 42 -3.65 -4.48 11.39
CA GLY A 42 -2.61 -4.78 12.37
C GLY A 42 -1.42 -5.55 11.78
N GLU A 43 -1.31 -5.65 10.46
CA GLU A 43 -0.25 -6.39 9.76
C GLU A 43 1.16 -5.85 10.07
N PHE A 44 1.30 -4.55 10.34
CA PHE A 44 2.57 -3.94 10.74
C PHE A 44 2.85 -3.99 12.25
N ASN A 45 1.97 -4.57 13.08
CA ASN A 45 2.18 -4.62 14.54
C ASN A 45 3.44 -5.38 14.95
N ILE A 46 3.85 -6.38 14.15
CA ILE A 46 5.11 -7.12 14.36
C ILE A 46 6.35 -6.22 14.25
N TYR A 47 6.24 -5.07 13.59
CA TYR A 47 7.29 -4.07 13.42
C TYR A 47 7.11 -2.85 14.33
N LYS A 48 6.21 -2.90 15.33
CA LYS A 48 5.85 -1.75 16.17
C LYS A 48 7.07 -1.06 16.78
N LYS A 49 7.99 -1.81 17.38
CA LYS A 49 9.22 -1.27 17.97
C LYS A 49 10.11 -0.53 16.95
N GLU A 50 10.24 -1.11 15.74
CA GLU A 50 11.00 -0.52 14.64
C GLU A 50 10.35 0.76 14.10
N LEU A 51 9.03 0.77 14.01
CA LEU A 51 8.26 1.95 13.59
C LEU A 51 8.36 3.09 14.60
N GLU A 52 8.24 2.78 15.90
CA GLU A 52 8.36 3.75 16.99
C GLU A 52 9.78 4.35 17.06
N SER A 53 10.83 3.53 16.96
CA SER A 53 12.22 4.00 16.95
C SER A 53 12.54 4.91 15.77
N ASN A 54 11.90 4.67 14.62
CA ASN A 54 12.02 5.49 13.41
C ASN A 54 10.99 6.64 13.35
N GLN A 55 10.20 6.86 14.41
CA GLN A 55 9.17 7.89 14.50
C GLN A 55 8.13 7.83 13.34
N ILE A 56 7.91 6.62 12.78
CA ILE A 56 6.93 6.40 11.72
C ILE A 56 5.58 6.11 12.35
N ARG A 57 4.59 6.92 12.03
CA ARG A 57 3.22 6.77 12.54
C ARG A 57 2.44 5.74 11.73
N THR A 58 1.57 5.00 12.41
CA THR A 58 0.63 4.07 11.77
C THR A 58 -0.79 4.61 11.80
N ILE A 59 -1.57 4.26 10.78
CA ILE A 59 -3.02 4.53 10.72
C ILE A 59 -3.71 3.18 10.78
N ASN A 60 -4.34 2.89 11.91
CA ASN A 60 -5.06 1.64 12.15
C ASN A 60 -6.57 1.86 11.88
N PHE A 61 -7.20 0.93 11.16
CA PHE A 61 -8.65 0.97 10.90
C PHE A 61 -9.41 -0.08 11.68
N PHE A 62 -8.88 -1.30 11.72
CA PHE A 62 -9.44 -2.41 12.47
C PHE A 62 -8.49 -2.77 13.61
N GLY A 63 -9.02 -3.31 14.69
CA GLY A 63 -8.19 -3.74 15.82
C GLY A 63 -7.24 -4.87 15.47
N ASN A 64 -6.24 -5.10 16.33
CA ASN A 64 -5.12 -6.02 16.16
C ASN A 64 -5.52 -7.50 15.89
N PHE A 65 -6.79 -7.83 16.06
CA PHE A 65 -7.29 -9.20 15.95
C PHE A 65 -7.57 -9.67 14.53
N PHE A 66 -7.65 -8.77 13.55
CA PHE A 66 -8.10 -9.16 12.22
C PHE A 66 -7.06 -9.97 11.43
N VAL A 67 -5.78 -9.61 11.49
CA VAL A 67 -4.72 -10.31 10.74
C VAL A 67 -4.59 -11.78 11.13
N ASP A 68 -4.80 -12.10 12.40
CA ASP A 68 -4.63 -13.46 12.89
C ASP A 68 -5.76 -14.40 12.48
N HIS A 69 -6.91 -13.86 12.15
CA HIS A 69 -8.08 -14.62 11.67
C HIS A 69 -8.09 -14.87 10.16
N PHE A 70 -7.19 -14.20 9.41
CA PHE A 70 -7.10 -14.43 7.96
C PHE A 70 -6.29 -15.70 7.66
N PRO A 71 -6.79 -16.59 6.79
CA PRO A 71 -6.01 -17.72 6.33
C PRO A 71 -4.78 -17.22 5.57
N LYS A 72 -3.60 -17.45 6.19
CA LYS A 72 -2.29 -16.95 5.69
C LYS A 72 -1.67 -17.89 4.65
N TYR A 73 -2.04 -19.18 4.68
CA TYR A 73 -1.41 -20.22 3.88
C TYR A 73 -2.41 -20.91 2.92
N GLY A 74 -1.88 -21.38 1.78
CA GLY A 74 -2.65 -22.06 0.74
C GLY A 74 -3.08 -21.14 -0.42
N LYS A 75 -2.94 -21.65 -1.66
CA LYS A 75 -3.18 -20.84 -2.89
C LYS A 75 -4.60 -20.25 -2.98
N ILE A 76 -5.62 -21.00 -2.53
CA ILE A 76 -7.02 -20.55 -2.59
C ILE A 76 -7.34 -19.68 -1.38
N LYS A 77 -6.92 -20.11 -0.18
CA LYS A 77 -7.20 -19.41 1.08
C LYS A 77 -6.57 -18.01 1.13
N SER A 78 -5.33 -17.86 0.67
CA SER A 78 -4.67 -16.54 0.60
C SER A 78 -5.34 -15.59 -0.40
N ARG A 79 -5.85 -16.11 -1.53
CA ARG A 79 -6.61 -15.29 -2.50
C ARG A 79 -7.91 -14.77 -1.90
N PHE A 80 -8.61 -15.59 -1.14
CA PHE A 80 -9.82 -15.17 -0.42
C PHE A 80 -9.49 -14.03 0.56
N SER A 81 -8.40 -14.17 1.34
CA SER A 81 -7.96 -13.10 2.25
C SER A 81 -7.65 -11.79 1.52
N PHE A 82 -7.01 -11.85 0.34
CA PHE A 82 -6.75 -10.64 -0.46
C PHE A 82 -8.04 -10.00 -1.00
N ILE A 83 -9.03 -10.79 -1.38
CA ILE A 83 -10.34 -10.27 -1.80
C ILE A 83 -11.04 -9.61 -0.61
N LEU A 84 -11.00 -10.23 0.56
CA LEU A 84 -11.60 -9.69 1.77
C LEU A 84 -10.91 -8.38 2.20
N ILE A 85 -9.57 -8.32 2.17
CA ILE A 85 -8.81 -7.08 2.38
C ILE A 85 -9.27 -6.00 1.39
N PHE A 86 -9.40 -6.35 0.11
CA PHE A 86 -9.87 -5.42 -0.91
C PHE A 86 -11.25 -4.84 -0.59
N ILE A 87 -12.23 -5.70 -0.27
CA ILE A 87 -13.61 -5.28 0.01
C ILE A 87 -13.67 -4.41 1.26
N LEU A 88 -13.06 -4.88 2.36
CA LEU A 88 -13.10 -4.18 3.65
C LEU A 88 -12.32 -2.85 3.60
N SER A 89 -11.29 -2.77 2.76
CA SER A 89 -10.47 -1.55 2.66
C SER A 89 -11.03 -0.51 1.71
N PHE A 90 -11.97 -0.85 0.85
CA PHE A 90 -12.42 0.03 -0.24
C PHE A 90 -12.93 1.38 0.27
N PHE A 91 -13.95 1.38 1.11
CA PHE A 91 -14.51 2.62 1.64
C PHE A 91 -13.58 3.30 2.66
N PRO A 92 -12.98 2.61 3.63
CA PRO A 92 -12.07 3.22 4.56
C PRO A 92 -10.88 3.90 3.88
N LEU A 93 -10.22 3.26 2.91
CA LEU A 93 -9.09 3.85 2.19
C LEU A 93 -9.53 5.08 1.39
N LYS A 94 -10.66 4.98 0.66
CA LYS A 94 -11.23 6.13 -0.06
C LYS A 94 -11.49 7.32 0.86
N ASN A 95 -12.15 7.06 2.00
CA ASN A 95 -12.51 8.10 2.95
C ASN A 95 -11.28 8.70 3.63
N LEU A 96 -10.30 7.87 3.98
CA LEU A 96 -9.02 8.32 4.53
C LEU A 96 -8.33 9.30 3.58
N ILE A 97 -8.17 8.92 2.30
CA ILE A 97 -7.51 9.76 1.30
C ILE A 97 -8.27 11.08 1.12
N LYS A 98 -9.61 11.05 1.08
CA LYS A 98 -10.44 12.24 0.92
C LYS A 98 -10.39 13.18 2.13
N ARG A 99 -10.35 12.62 3.35
CA ARG A 99 -10.32 13.38 4.60
C ARG A 99 -8.94 13.97 4.85
N GLU A 100 -7.92 13.14 4.79
CA GLU A 100 -6.56 13.48 5.19
C GLU A 100 -5.77 14.22 4.09
N LYS A 101 -6.20 14.07 2.82
CA LYS A 101 -5.62 14.68 1.63
C LYS A 101 -4.08 14.64 1.63
N PRO A 102 -3.45 13.44 1.79
CA PRO A 102 -2.00 13.36 1.76
C PRO A 102 -1.46 13.86 0.43
N ASP A 103 -0.27 14.42 0.43
CA ASP A 103 0.40 14.84 -0.81
C ASP A 103 0.66 13.63 -1.71
N PHE A 104 1.09 12.52 -1.09
CA PHE A 104 1.40 11.29 -1.81
C PHE A 104 0.77 10.06 -1.14
N LEU A 105 0.26 9.13 -1.96
CA LEU A 105 -0.05 7.76 -1.59
C LEU A 105 0.89 6.82 -2.33
N ILE A 106 1.81 6.20 -1.61
CA ILE A 106 2.78 5.23 -2.15
C ILE A 106 2.16 3.84 -2.04
N VAL A 107 1.93 3.22 -3.20
CA VAL A 107 1.23 1.94 -3.35
C VAL A 107 2.25 0.86 -3.72
N GLN A 108 2.31 -0.23 -2.95
CA GLN A 108 3.26 -1.31 -3.21
C GLN A 108 2.61 -2.69 -3.34
N LEU A 109 1.71 -3.06 -2.44
CA LEU A 109 0.96 -4.32 -2.51
C LEU A 109 -0.54 -4.08 -2.67
N ILE A 110 -1.26 -5.10 -3.13
CA ILE A 110 -2.70 -5.04 -3.42
C ILE A 110 -3.02 -3.78 -4.26
N THR A 111 -2.27 -3.62 -5.35
CA THR A 111 -2.33 -2.43 -6.22
C THR A 111 -3.68 -2.24 -6.89
N SER A 112 -4.46 -3.31 -7.05
CA SER A 112 -5.79 -3.27 -7.69
C SER A 112 -6.76 -2.33 -6.98
N LEU A 113 -6.71 -2.25 -5.64
CA LEU A 113 -7.62 -1.37 -4.90
C LEU A 113 -7.34 0.12 -5.19
N PRO A 114 -6.12 0.66 -5.01
CA PRO A 114 -5.81 2.03 -5.40
C PRO A 114 -6.06 2.33 -6.89
N MET A 115 -5.81 1.37 -7.77
CA MET A 115 -6.11 1.50 -9.20
C MET A 115 -7.61 1.71 -9.46
N ILE A 116 -8.46 0.90 -8.84
CA ILE A 116 -9.91 1.03 -8.96
C ILE A 116 -10.39 2.34 -8.36
N LEU A 117 -9.84 2.76 -7.22
CA LEU A 117 -10.16 4.07 -6.66
C LEU A 117 -9.81 5.22 -7.62
N LEU A 118 -8.67 5.15 -8.31
CA LEU A 118 -8.27 6.14 -9.33
C LEU A 118 -9.16 6.12 -10.58
N LEU A 119 -9.83 5.00 -10.88
CA LEU A 119 -10.78 4.95 -11.99
C LEU A 119 -12.06 5.71 -11.67
N PHE A 120 -12.61 5.49 -10.49
CA PHE A 120 -13.94 5.97 -10.13
C PHE A 120 -13.95 7.29 -9.37
N PHE A 121 -12.82 7.70 -8.78
CA PHE A 121 -12.79 8.89 -7.94
C PHE A 121 -11.63 9.83 -8.32
N LYS A 122 -11.89 11.12 -8.21
CA LYS A 122 -10.87 12.16 -8.32
C LYS A 122 -10.28 12.46 -6.94
N PHE A 123 -8.95 12.47 -6.84
CA PHE A 123 -8.22 12.81 -5.63
C PHE A 123 -7.24 13.96 -5.92
N LYS A 124 -6.99 14.80 -4.92
CA LYS A 124 -5.88 15.79 -4.95
C LYS A 124 -4.53 15.11 -4.68
N THR A 125 -4.55 13.97 -4.01
CA THR A 125 -3.39 13.13 -3.67
C THR A 125 -2.73 12.58 -4.93
N LYS A 126 -1.41 12.67 -5.00
CA LYS A 126 -0.60 12.04 -6.05
C LYS A 126 -0.32 10.59 -5.71
N PHE A 127 -0.72 9.68 -6.58
CA PHE A 127 -0.50 8.25 -6.39
C PHE A 127 0.83 7.84 -7.02
N VAL A 128 1.68 7.20 -6.23
CA VAL A 128 2.97 6.64 -6.67
C VAL A 128 2.86 5.12 -6.62
N LEU A 129 3.06 4.46 -7.74
CA LEU A 129 3.08 3.00 -7.83
C LEU A 129 4.53 2.52 -7.72
N ARG A 130 4.80 1.69 -6.71
CA ARG A 130 6.09 1.01 -6.56
C ARG A 130 5.94 -0.46 -6.89
N ILE A 131 6.55 -0.89 -7.99
CA ILE A 131 6.54 -2.27 -8.46
C ILE A 131 7.77 -2.97 -7.88
N SER A 132 7.58 -4.10 -7.18
CA SER A 132 8.66 -4.88 -6.57
C SER A 132 9.20 -6.00 -7.48
N GLY A 133 8.56 -6.22 -8.63
CA GLY A 133 8.90 -7.25 -9.62
C GLY A 133 7.82 -7.34 -10.69
N LEU A 134 8.06 -8.10 -11.73
CA LEU A 134 7.11 -8.26 -12.85
C LEU A 134 5.78 -8.84 -12.34
N PRO A 135 4.67 -8.10 -12.47
CA PRO A 135 3.38 -8.58 -12.02
C PRO A 135 2.85 -9.67 -12.97
N LYS A 136 2.45 -10.80 -12.41
CA LYS A 136 1.68 -11.81 -13.18
C LYS A 136 0.27 -11.25 -13.44
N LEU A 137 0.04 -10.78 -14.65
CA LEU A 137 -1.21 -10.16 -15.06
C LEU A 137 -2.10 -11.18 -15.80
N ASN A 138 -3.29 -11.43 -15.26
CA ASN A 138 -4.39 -12.00 -16.05
C ASN A 138 -5.03 -10.92 -16.93
N ILE A 139 -5.92 -11.29 -17.84
CA ILE A 139 -6.54 -10.38 -18.82
C ILE A 139 -7.18 -9.17 -18.12
N PHE A 140 -7.96 -9.38 -17.07
CA PHE A 140 -8.62 -8.29 -16.33
C PHE A 140 -7.62 -7.34 -15.67
N ARG A 141 -6.58 -7.88 -15.04
CA ARG A 141 -5.52 -7.05 -14.44
C ARG A 141 -4.76 -6.29 -15.51
N LYS A 142 -4.49 -6.90 -16.67
CA LYS A 142 -3.81 -6.23 -17.79
C LYS A 142 -4.62 -5.04 -18.30
N ILE A 143 -5.92 -5.17 -18.45
CA ILE A 143 -6.82 -4.07 -18.85
C ILE A 143 -6.82 -2.98 -17.77
N LEU A 144 -7.00 -3.36 -16.50
CA LEU A 144 -6.98 -2.42 -15.38
C LEU A 144 -5.67 -1.63 -15.35
N TRP A 145 -4.53 -2.30 -15.48
CA TRP A 145 -3.22 -1.66 -15.51
C TRP A 145 -3.09 -0.71 -16.70
N LYS A 146 -3.46 -1.15 -17.91
CA LYS A 146 -3.38 -0.33 -19.14
C LYS A 146 -4.16 0.99 -19.00
N ILE A 147 -5.33 0.95 -18.36
CA ILE A 147 -6.18 2.13 -18.18
C ILE A 147 -5.67 3.02 -17.04
N THR A 148 -5.16 2.42 -15.95
CA THR A 148 -4.87 3.17 -14.72
C THR A 148 -3.43 3.66 -14.62
N LEU A 149 -2.46 3.03 -15.28
CA LEU A 149 -1.04 3.44 -15.20
C LEU A 149 -0.84 4.92 -15.54
N LYS A 150 -1.56 5.42 -16.54
CA LYS A 150 -1.52 6.83 -16.96
C LYS A 150 -2.03 7.82 -15.91
N LYS A 151 -2.74 7.33 -14.90
CA LYS A 151 -3.30 8.16 -13.81
C LYS A 151 -2.37 8.24 -12.59
N PHE A 152 -1.35 7.38 -12.54
CA PHE A 152 -0.32 7.50 -11.51
C PHE A 152 0.60 8.68 -11.80
N TYR A 153 0.96 9.39 -10.74
CA TYR A 153 1.92 10.49 -10.83
C TYR A 153 3.33 9.99 -11.17
N LEU A 154 3.71 8.83 -10.61
CA LEU A 154 5.00 8.20 -10.82
C LEU A 154 4.85 6.68 -10.67
N VAL A 155 5.59 5.94 -11.50
CA VAL A 155 5.78 4.50 -11.38
C VAL A 155 7.26 4.25 -11.16
N THR A 156 7.61 3.50 -10.10
CA THR A 156 9.00 3.15 -9.78
C THR A 156 9.18 1.63 -9.86
N CYS A 157 10.26 1.22 -10.51
CA CYS A 157 10.68 -0.18 -10.67
C CYS A 157 12.07 -0.38 -10.09
N PRO A 158 12.38 -1.56 -9.52
CA PRO A 158 13.69 -1.81 -8.89
C PRO A 158 14.81 -2.05 -9.91
N THR A 159 14.50 -2.45 -11.14
CA THR A 159 15.46 -2.83 -12.18
C THR A 159 15.00 -2.38 -13.56
N GLU A 160 15.95 -2.17 -14.48
CA GLU A 160 15.67 -1.86 -15.88
C GLU A 160 14.85 -2.95 -16.57
N SER A 161 15.09 -4.22 -16.26
CA SER A 161 14.31 -5.35 -16.80
C SER A 161 12.85 -5.36 -16.37
N THR A 162 12.47 -4.60 -15.34
CA THR A 162 11.07 -4.41 -14.91
C THR A 162 10.45 -3.19 -15.56
N TYR A 163 11.26 -2.29 -16.11
CA TYR A 163 10.83 -1.06 -16.79
C TYR A 163 10.45 -1.33 -18.26
N ASN A 164 11.20 -2.16 -18.96
CA ASN A 164 10.95 -2.60 -20.34
C ASN A 164 9.91 -3.72 -20.40
#